data_c6affe9ad17141d952d76aa5febb2aa9
#
_entry.id   c6affe9ad17141d952d76aa5febb2aa9
#
_cell.length_a   1.000
_cell.length_b   1.000
_cell.length_c   1.000
_cell.angle_alpha   90.00
_cell.angle_beta   90.00
_cell.angle_gamma   90.00
#
_symmetry.space_group_name_H-M   'P 1'
#
loop_
_entity.id
_entity.type
_entity.pdbx_description
1 polymer ?
#
loop_
_entity_poly.entity_id
_entity_poly.type
_entity_poly.pdbx_seq_one_letter_code
_entity_poly.pdbx_strand_id
1 'polypeptide(L)'
;MPDILHRVGVRGSLEQVYEAPSTPAGLSHWWIVGTTGESHVGGTLHFRPEGGGFDMQVLESTPGARVKWRCVGGPDEWIGTEISFRLQAKEDQTVVLLTHAGWREPVEFMHHCSTKWAVFLLSLKGWIEREEGRPHPYDVKLHPGD
;
A
#
# COMPACT_ATOMS: atom_id res chain seq x y z
N MET A 1 -13.52 -15.53 1.68
CA MET A 1 -13.66 -14.08 1.52
C MET A 1 -12.86 -13.63 0.32
N PRO A 2 -13.40 -12.75 -0.53
CA PRO A 2 -12.65 -12.32 -1.71
C PRO A 2 -11.43 -11.47 -1.35
N ASP A 3 -10.40 -11.60 -2.17
CA ASP A 3 -9.13 -10.88 -1.98
C ASP A 3 -8.74 -10.17 -3.27
N ILE A 4 -8.06 -9.03 -3.11
CA ILE A 4 -7.43 -8.32 -4.23
C ILE A 4 -5.96 -8.75 -4.26
N LEU A 5 -5.49 -9.15 -5.44
CA LEU A 5 -4.12 -9.64 -5.63
C LEU A 5 -3.45 -8.87 -6.76
N HIS A 6 -2.22 -8.41 -6.52
CA HIS A 6 -1.41 -7.75 -7.55
C HIS A 6 0.05 -8.14 -7.44
N ARG A 7 0.76 -8.04 -8.55
CA ARG A 7 2.18 -8.33 -8.62
C ARG A 7 2.88 -7.26 -9.46
N VAL A 8 4.00 -6.75 -8.95
CA VAL A 8 4.84 -5.80 -9.71
C VAL A 8 6.30 -6.13 -9.47
N GLY A 9 7.13 -6.00 -10.51
CA GLY A 9 8.58 -6.15 -10.41
C GLY A 9 9.23 -4.77 -10.37
N VAL A 10 10.16 -4.58 -9.44
CA VAL A 10 10.80 -3.29 -9.18
C VAL A 10 12.32 -3.45 -9.23
N ARG A 11 13.00 -2.57 -9.95
CA ARG A 11 14.47 -2.52 -9.95
C ARG A 11 14.93 -1.80 -8.69
N GLY A 12 15.28 -2.59 -7.69
CA GLY A 12 15.74 -2.12 -6.41
C GLY A 12 16.02 -3.30 -5.52
N SER A 13 16.81 -3.07 -4.47
CA SER A 13 17.13 -4.11 -3.50
C SER A 13 15.92 -4.40 -2.62
N LEU A 14 15.94 -5.57 -1.96
CA LEU A 14 14.91 -5.90 -0.97
C LEU A 14 14.79 -4.81 0.10
N GLU A 15 15.92 -4.22 0.51
CA GLU A 15 15.93 -3.18 1.53
C GLU A 15 15.28 -1.90 1.04
N GLN A 16 15.60 -1.45 -0.18
CA GLN A 16 14.99 -0.24 -0.76
C GLN A 16 13.48 -0.39 -0.92
N VAL A 17 13.05 -1.53 -1.43
CA VAL A 17 11.63 -1.78 -1.69
C VAL A 17 10.88 -1.93 -0.37
N TYR A 18 11.50 -2.60 0.62
CA TYR A 18 10.91 -2.76 1.95
C TYR A 18 10.64 -1.41 2.62
N GLU A 19 11.56 -0.45 2.49
CA GLU A 19 11.39 0.88 3.10
C GLU A 19 10.12 1.58 2.61
N ALA A 20 9.75 1.38 1.36
CA ALA A 20 8.60 2.07 0.78
C ALA A 20 7.29 1.82 1.54
N PRO A 21 6.88 0.59 1.85
CA PRO A 21 5.66 0.35 2.63
C PRO A 21 5.89 0.31 4.14
N SER A 22 7.13 0.30 4.62
CA SER A 22 7.41 0.07 6.03
C SER A 22 7.69 1.33 6.86
N THR A 23 7.73 2.50 6.24
CA THR A 23 7.96 3.75 6.96
C THR A 23 6.97 4.83 6.54
N PRO A 24 6.61 5.76 7.47
CA PRO A 24 5.75 6.89 7.10
C PRO A 24 6.35 7.73 5.96
N ALA A 25 7.65 7.97 5.98
CA ALA A 25 8.32 8.72 4.92
C ALA A 25 8.21 8.00 3.58
N GLY A 26 8.47 6.68 3.55
CA GLY A 26 8.34 5.88 2.35
C GLY A 26 6.93 5.93 1.78
N LEU A 27 5.94 5.69 2.63
CA LEU A 27 4.52 5.71 2.24
C LEU A 27 4.09 7.06 1.68
N SER A 28 4.65 8.15 2.19
CA SER A 28 4.35 9.50 1.72
C SER A 28 4.86 9.76 0.30
N HIS A 29 5.84 8.99 -0.16
CA HIS A 29 6.42 9.17 -1.49
C HIS A 29 5.65 8.45 -2.60
N TRP A 30 4.89 7.44 -2.28
CA TRP A 30 4.22 6.66 -3.33
C TRP A 30 2.73 6.41 -3.09
N TRP A 31 2.26 6.46 -1.86
CA TRP A 31 0.85 6.17 -1.58
C TRP A 31 0.08 7.42 -1.15
N ILE A 32 0.33 7.93 0.06
CA ILE A 32 -0.44 9.07 0.58
C ILE A 32 0.49 10.09 1.22
N VAL A 33 0.48 11.30 0.69
CA VAL A 33 1.25 12.41 1.24
C VAL A 33 0.84 12.65 2.69
N GLY A 34 1.82 12.90 3.56
CA GLY A 34 1.55 13.22 4.96
C GLY A 34 1.20 12.04 5.84
N THR A 35 1.55 10.82 5.42
CA THR A 35 1.41 9.64 6.26
C THR A 35 2.17 9.83 7.57
N THR A 36 1.53 9.54 8.70
CA THR A 36 2.10 9.67 10.04
C THR A 36 1.89 8.39 10.84
N GLY A 37 2.39 8.37 12.07
CA GLY A 37 2.16 7.26 13.00
C GLY A 37 3.39 6.43 13.27
N GLU A 38 3.16 5.23 13.81
CA GLU A 38 4.20 4.31 14.26
C GLU A 38 4.23 3.06 13.39
N SER A 39 5.36 2.78 12.76
CA SER A 39 5.49 1.68 11.80
C SER A 39 6.02 0.37 12.40
N HIS A 40 6.30 0.33 13.70
CA HIS A 40 6.69 -0.91 14.36
C HIS A 40 5.46 -1.82 14.59
N VAL A 41 5.69 -3.10 14.77
CA VAL A 41 4.61 -4.06 15.08
C VAL A 41 3.83 -3.59 16.30
N GLY A 42 2.51 -3.54 16.18
CA GLY A 42 1.61 -3.03 17.21
C GLY A 42 1.30 -1.54 17.07
N GLY A 43 2.11 -0.81 16.31
CA GLY A 43 1.86 0.60 16.05
C GLY A 43 0.73 0.81 15.05
N THR A 44 0.31 2.06 14.91
CA THR A 44 -0.76 2.43 13.96
C THR A 44 -0.26 3.51 13.02
N LEU A 45 -0.44 3.28 11.73
CA LEU A 45 -0.16 4.26 10.68
C LEU A 45 -1.45 5.01 10.35
N HIS A 46 -1.33 6.31 10.17
CA HIS A 46 -2.47 7.18 9.88
C HIS A 46 -2.33 7.77 8.49
N PHE A 47 -3.35 7.51 7.67
CA PHE A 47 -3.45 8.01 6.30
C PHE A 47 -4.66 8.92 6.27
N ARG A 48 -4.45 10.22 6.54
CA ARG A 48 -5.53 11.19 6.78
C ARG A 48 -5.47 12.37 5.82
N PRO A 49 -5.74 12.15 4.51
CA PRO A 49 -5.92 13.27 3.60
C PRO A 49 -7.18 14.04 3.97
N GLU A 50 -7.31 15.26 3.47
CA GLU A 50 -8.50 16.06 3.70
C GLU A 50 -9.76 15.28 3.31
N GLY A 51 -10.77 15.33 4.18
CA GLY A 51 -12.05 14.70 3.93
C GLY A 51 -12.15 13.24 4.31
N GLY A 52 -11.18 12.69 5.02
CA GLY A 52 -11.27 11.32 5.48
C GLY A 52 -9.94 10.62 5.61
N GLY A 53 -9.92 9.34 5.31
CA GLY A 53 -8.72 8.54 5.38
C GLY A 53 -8.93 7.22 6.08
N PHE A 54 -7.84 6.62 6.51
CA PHE A 54 -7.89 5.31 7.16
C PHE A 54 -6.68 5.14 8.08
N ASP A 55 -6.82 4.18 9.00
CA ASP A 55 -5.79 3.84 9.97
C ASP A 55 -5.46 2.37 9.82
N MET A 56 -4.16 2.05 9.82
CA MET A 56 -3.66 0.69 9.67
C MET A 56 -2.82 0.29 10.88
N GLN A 57 -3.22 -0.78 11.56
CA GLN A 57 -2.42 -1.35 12.62
C GLN A 57 -1.37 -2.27 12.01
N VAL A 58 -0.11 -2.10 12.37
CA VAL A 58 0.98 -2.94 11.87
C VAL A 58 0.97 -4.28 12.57
N LEU A 59 0.72 -5.35 11.82
CA LEU A 59 0.70 -6.73 12.33
C LEU A 59 2.04 -7.41 12.17
N GLU A 60 2.77 -7.11 11.08
CA GLU A 60 4.03 -7.73 10.77
C GLU A 60 4.91 -6.75 10.01
N SER A 61 6.19 -6.73 10.35
CA SER A 61 7.18 -5.93 9.62
C SER A 61 8.52 -6.63 9.72
N THR A 62 8.82 -7.45 8.72
CA THR A 62 10.05 -8.22 8.64
C THR A 62 10.96 -7.61 7.59
N PRO A 63 12.10 -7.02 7.98
CA PRO A 63 12.99 -6.34 7.05
C PRO A 63 13.31 -7.15 5.81
N GLY A 64 13.13 -6.54 4.65
CA GLY A 64 13.42 -7.14 3.35
C GLY A 64 12.49 -8.27 2.93
N ALA A 65 11.46 -8.58 3.70
CA ALA A 65 10.60 -9.73 3.45
C ALA A 65 9.10 -9.40 3.39
N ARG A 66 8.58 -8.75 4.41
CA ARG A 66 7.12 -8.62 4.52
C ARG A 66 6.66 -7.46 5.39
N VAL A 67 5.57 -6.82 4.96
CA VAL A 67 4.84 -5.83 5.76
C VAL A 67 3.37 -6.23 5.71
N LYS A 68 2.68 -6.21 6.84
CA LYS A 68 1.27 -6.55 6.91
C LYS A 68 0.55 -5.62 7.88
N TRP A 69 -0.61 -5.13 7.45
CA TRP A 69 -1.46 -4.26 8.27
C TRP A 69 -2.88 -4.80 8.36
N ARG A 70 -3.58 -4.39 9.42
CA ARG A 70 -5.04 -4.54 9.52
C ARG A 70 -5.67 -3.16 9.51
N CYS A 71 -6.70 -2.96 8.70
CA CYS A 71 -7.45 -1.71 8.70
C CYS A 71 -8.33 -1.64 9.96
N VAL A 72 -8.09 -0.63 10.79
CA VAL A 72 -8.81 -0.43 12.05
C VAL A 72 -9.67 0.83 12.04
N GLY A 73 -9.58 1.64 10.99
CA GLY A 73 -10.40 2.83 10.80
C GLY A 73 -10.46 3.18 9.33
N GLY A 74 -11.58 3.72 8.86
CA GLY A 74 -11.73 4.11 7.47
C GLY A 74 -13.05 3.63 6.89
N PRO A 75 -13.11 3.36 5.57
CA PRO A 75 -14.33 2.87 4.93
C PRO A 75 -14.82 1.58 5.60
N ASP A 76 -16.14 1.45 5.76
CA ASP A 76 -16.72 0.27 6.39
C ASP A 76 -16.27 -1.02 5.73
N GLU A 77 -16.16 -1.03 4.40
CA GLU A 77 -15.74 -2.22 3.64
C GLU A 77 -14.29 -2.62 3.94
N TRP A 78 -13.47 -1.68 4.39
CA TRP A 78 -12.05 -1.93 4.69
C TRP A 78 -11.81 -2.38 6.13
N ILE A 79 -12.67 -2.00 7.07
CA ILE A 79 -12.45 -2.32 8.49
C ILE A 79 -12.37 -3.82 8.69
N GLY A 80 -11.28 -4.29 9.29
CA GLY A 80 -11.01 -5.70 9.51
C GLY A 80 -10.30 -6.41 8.37
N THR A 81 -10.18 -5.76 7.20
CA THR A 81 -9.39 -6.34 6.10
C THR A 81 -7.90 -6.22 6.42
N GLU A 82 -7.09 -7.03 5.75
CA GLU A 82 -5.65 -7.04 5.92
C GLU A 82 -4.95 -6.77 4.60
N ILE A 83 -3.94 -5.93 4.66
CA ILE A 83 -3.13 -5.57 3.49
C ILE A 83 -1.72 -6.06 3.74
N SER A 84 -1.16 -6.83 2.81
CA SER A 84 0.21 -7.32 2.95
C SER A 84 1.02 -7.07 1.68
N PHE A 85 2.31 -6.81 1.91
CA PHE A 85 3.33 -6.69 0.88
C PHE A 85 4.35 -7.79 1.16
N ARG A 86 4.48 -8.75 0.27
CA ARG A 86 5.49 -9.79 0.36
C ARG A 86 6.54 -9.55 -0.71
N LEU A 87 7.80 -9.55 -0.31
CA LEU A 87 8.92 -9.23 -1.19
C LEU A 87 9.74 -10.47 -1.50
N GLN A 88 10.13 -10.60 -2.76
CA GLN A 88 10.98 -11.71 -3.22
C GLN A 88 12.04 -11.17 -4.17
N ALA A 89 13.30 -11.51 -3.89
CA ALA A 89 14.35 -11.23 -4.85
C ALA A 89 14.22 -12.21 -6.02
N LYS A 90 14.29 -11.68 -7.24
CA LYS A 90 14.20 -12.51 -8.44
C LYS A 90 15.08 -11.90 -9.52
N GLU A 91 16.21 -12.56 -9.83
CA GLU A 91 17.19 -12.05 -10.78
C GLU A 91 17.72 -10.69 -10.30
N ASP A 92 17.58 -9.63 -11.08
CA ASP A 92 18.06 -8.29 -10.76
C ASP A 92 16.95 -7.36 -10.26
N GLN A 93 15.85 -7.92 -9.78
CA GLN A 93 14.70 -7.12 -9.33
C GLN A 93 14.13 -7.68 -8.03
N THR A 94 13.26 -6.89 -7.41
CA THR A 94 12.43 -7.32 -6.29
C THR A 94 10.98 -7.41 -6.77
N VAL A 95 10.37 -8.56 -6.56
CA VAL A 95 8.94 -8.75 -6.86
C VAL A 95 8.15 -8.41 -5.61
N VAL A 96 7.15 -7.55 -5.78
CA VAL A 96 6.20 -7.17 -4.73
C VAL A 96 4.89 -7.87 -4.99
N LEU A 97 4.46 -8.70 -4.03
CA LEU A 97 3.15 -9.35 -4.07
C LEU A 97 2.25 -8.66 -3.08
N LEU A 98 1.24 -7.94 -3.57
CA LEU A 98 0.27 -7.27 -2.74
C LEU A 98 -0.98 -8.14 -2.59
N THR A 99 -1.46 -8.25 -1.35
CA THR A 99 -2.76 -8.87 -1.07
C THR A 99 -3.56 -7.93 -0.20
N HIS A 100 -4.79 -7.60 -0.62
CA HIS A 100 -5.75 -6.90 0.23
C HIS A 100 -6.87 -7.90 0.51
N ALA A 101 -6.78 -8.57 1.64
CA ALA A 101 -7.54 -9.77 1.97
C ALA A 101 -8.69 -9.49 2.94
N GLY A 102 -9.66 -10.38 2.92
CA GLY A 102 -10.72 -10.40 3.93
C GLY A 102 -11.89 -9.49 3.66
N TRP A 103 -12.11 -9.11 2.42
CA TRP A 103 -13.32 -8.38 2.03
C TRP A 103 -14.53 -9.28 2.30
N ARG A 104 -15.55 -8.72 2.93
CA ARG A 104 -16.75 -9.50 3.26
C ARG A 104 -17.54 -9.89 2.01
N GLU A 105 -17.59 -8.98 1.03
CA GLU A 105 -18.32 -9.17 -0.24
C GLU A 105 -17.58 -8.52 -1.39
N PRO A 106 -17.70 -9.05 -2.63
CA PRO A 106 -17.08 -8.44 -3.80
C PRO A 106 -17.91 -7.26 -4.32
N VAL A 107 -18.04 -6.22 -3.51
CA VAL A 107 -18.80 -5.01 -3.85
C VAL A 107 -18.09 -4.18 -4.92
N GLU A 108 -18.81 -3.23 -5.52
CA GLU A 108 -18.25 -2.38 -6.56
C GLU A 108 -17.02 -1.60 -6.08
N PHE A 109 -17.01 -1.19 -4.81
CA PHE A 109 -15.86 -0.49 -4.22
C PHE A 109 -14.58 -1.35 -4.29
N MET A 110 -14.72 -2.68 -4.26
CA MET A 110 -13.58 -3.59 -4.42
C MET A 110 -12.97 -3.47 -5.82
N HIS A 111 -13.81 -3.30 -6.85
CA HIS A 111 -13.31 -3.06 -8.21
C HIS A 111 -12.50 -1.78 -8.28
N HIS A 112 -13.03 -0.70 -7.70
CA HIS A 112 -12.34 0.60 -7.63
C HIS A 112 -11.01 0.48 -6.90
N CYS A 113 -10.99 -0.15 -5.74
CA CYS A 113 -9.78 -0.31 -4.93
C CYS A 113 -8.75 -1.18 -5.64
N SER A 114 -9.18 -2.20 -6.37
CA SER A 114 -8.24 -3.03 -7.15
C SER A 114 -7.51 -2.18 -8.18
N THR A 115 -8.23 -1.34 -8.92
CA THR A 115 -7.60 -0.47 -9.91
C THR A 115 -6.67 0.55 -9.25
N LYS A 116 -7.10 1.12 -8.12
CA LYS A 116 -6.25 2.04 -7.36
C LYS A 116 -4.98 1.36 -6.84
N TRP A 117 -5.07 0.12 -6.37
CA TRP A 117 -3.88 -0.61 -5.96
C TRP A 117 -2.88 -0.76 -7.10
N ALA A 118 -3.35 -1.06 -8.31
CA ALA A 118 -2.48 -1.12 -9.48
C ALA A 118 -1.80 0.23 -9.72
N VAL A 119 -2.56 1.32 -9.68
CA VAL A 119 -2.02 2.68 -9.85
C VAL A 119 -0.96 2.98 -8.80
N PHE A 120 -1.22 2.69 -7.52
CA PHE A 120 -0.27 2.98 -6.45
C PHE A 120 0.94 2.06 -6.48
N LEU A 121 0.82 0.82 -6.92
CA LEU A 121 1.99 -0.05 -7.09
C LEU A 121 2.90 0.46 -8.21
N LEU A 122 2.35 1.03 -9.26
CA LEU A 122 3.14 1.68 -10.30
C LEU A 122 3.81 2.95 -9.76
N SER A 123 3.15 3.66 -8.84
CA SER A 123 3.73 4.80 -8.13
C SER A 123 4.93 4.36 -7.28
N LEU A 124 4.80 3.26 -6.55
CA LEU A 124 5.89 2.68 -5.76
C LEU A 124 7.07 2.33 -6.67
N LYS A 125 6.79 1.67 -7.79
CA LYS A 125 7.80 1.31 -8.78
C LYS A 125 8.53 2.56 -9.30
N GLY A 126 7.79 3.60 -9.66
CA GLY A 126 8.36 4.85 -10.12
C GLY A 126 9.21 5.53 -9.06
N TRP A 127 8.77 5.50 -7.80
CA TRP A 127 9.52 6.06 -6.69
C TRP A 127 10.87 5.37 -6.52
N ILE A 128 10.88 4.04 -6.48
CA ILE A 128 12.12 3.27 -6.28
C ILE A 128 13.07 3.40 -7.47
N GLU A 129 12.54 3.31 -8.68
CA GLU A 129 13.38 3.26 -9.90
C GLU A 129 13.84 4.63 -10.38
N ARG A 130 13.05 5.69 -10.14
CA ARG A 130 13.32 7.02 -10.73
C ARG A 130 13.09 8.18 -9.77
N GLU A 131 12.78 7.90 -8.50
CA GLU A 131 12.37 8.91 -7.54
C GLU A 131 11.16 9.73 -8.01
N GLU A 132 10.26 9.08 -8.77
CA GLU A 132 9.08 9.70 -9.34
C GLU A 132 7.81 8.96 -8.88
N GLY A 133 7.49 9.08 -7.60
CA GLY A 133 6.23 8.57 -7.08
C GLY A 133 5.09 9.54 -7.38
N ARG A 134 3.87 9.01 -7.38
CA ARG A 134 2.64 9.79 -7.51
C ARG A 134 1.67 9.44 -6.39
N PRO A 135 1.98 9.89 -5.16
CA PRO A 135 1.09 9.62 -4.03
C PRO A 135 -0.18 10.47 -4.14
N HIS A 136 -1.24 10.02 -3.45
CA HIS A 136 -2.45 10.84 -3.35
C HIS A 136 -2.11 12.21 -2.71
N PRO A 137 -2.56 13.35 -3.23
CA PRO A 137 -3.58 13.53 -4.27
C PRO A 137 -3.06 13.65 -5.71
N TYR A 138 -1.79 13.29 -5.96
CA TYR A 138 -1.16 13.43 -7.28
C TYR A 138 -1.26 12.17 -8.14
N ASP A 139 -1.97 11.15 -7.67
CA ASP A 139 -2.15 9.89 -8.37
C ASP A 139 -3.07 10.03 -9.59
N VAL A 140 -2.96 9.08 -10.50
CA VAL A 140 -3.83 9.01 -11.69
C VAL A 140 -5.28 8.91 -11.23
N LYS A 141 -6.14 9.77 -11.78
CA LYS A 141 -7.55 9.77 -11.43
C LYS A 141 -8.32 8.77 -12.29
N LEU A 142 -9.24 8.06 -11.66
CA LEU A 142 -10.04 7.02 -12.34
C LEU A 142 -11.36 7.55 -12.85
N HIS A 143 -11.82 8.69 -12.32
CA HIS A 143 -13.10 9.28 -12.67
C HIS A 143 -12.97 10.78 -12.88
N PRO A 144 -13.79 11.37 -13.76
CA PRO A 144 -13.89 12.82 -13.82
C PRO A 144 -14.31 13.36 -12.45
N GLY A 145 -13.60 14.35 -11.94
CA GLY A 145 -13.92 14.97 -10.67
C GLY A 145 -13.30 14.31 -9.43
N ASP A 146 -12.48 13.29 -9.63
CA ASP A 146 -11.73 12.72 -8.49
C ASP A 146 -10.83 13.75 -7.84
#